data_a5fb9ae43dfd83f45ea2a9ba232109c4
#
_entry.id   a5fb9ae43dfd83f45ea2a9ba232109c4
#
_cell.length_a   1.000
_cell.length_b   1.000
_cell.length_c   1.000
_cell.angle_alpha   90.00
_cell.angle_beta   90.00
_cell.angle_gamma   90.00
#
_symmetry.space_group_name_H-M   'P 1'
#
loop_
_entity.id
_entity.type
_entity.pdbx_description
1 polymer ?
#
loop_
_entity_poly.entity_id
_entity_poly.type
_entity_poly.pdbx_seq_one_letter_code
_entity_poly.pdbx_strand_id
1 'polypeptide(L)'
;MLQHEISELLESTNMYEIANKTEYGIELNNDEKEVAAQLDEWARKIGKTGHDANHEIAAFVTRVVNDEIYEAPDELLDAIFERGSIGEFDDFEAYATPKNTLVAYEAAKGGNVPRSFLDISVRKPTWKNRQIESDLSYADLRRNGWKSVALITEYATKAFKNAMFYDIFSKIDTLITSSAANCITESGAKPTETSMDALATYLSERNDPSACNIIGLYKYILAASKLESASEDMKNELHRVGLLGSYAGINMTAISSAKKVQGQLLVPDKRIFGVSGIVGNLDMKGEIHVYEDEDNHNERIHLMFKDFTYGFAFNDDTLENMCKIVLA
;
A
#
# COMPACT_ATOMS: atom_id res chain seq x y z
N MET A 1 -3.99 24.14 29.74
CA MET A 1 -2.77 24.70 29.16
C MET A 1 -2.00 23.61 28.35
N LEU A 2 -1.54 22.53 28.96
CA LEU A 2 -0.81 21.49 28.23
C LEU A 2 -1.58 20.87 27.03
N GLN A 3 -2.88 20.63 27.13
CA GLN A 3 -3.67 20.05 26.04
C GLN A 3 -3.75 20.92 24.77
N HIS A 4 -3.81 22.23 24.94
CA HIS A 4 -3.87 23.20 23.84
C HIS A 4 -2.49 23.37 23.19
N GLU A 5 -1.43 23.37 23.98
CA GLU A 5 -0.05 23.46 23.50
C GLU A 5 0.40 22.19 22.78
N ILE A 6 -0.03 21.00 23.24
CA ILE A 6 0.23 19.72 22.55
C ILE A 6 -0.57 19.63 21.27
N SER A 7 -1.81 20.09 21.24
CA SER A 7 -2.62 20.14 20.01
C SER A 7 -2.00 21.06 18.95
N GLU A 8 -1.47 22.20 19.31
CA GLU A 8 -0.77 23.11 18.39
C GLU A 8 0.58 22.53 17.91
N LEU A 9 1.31 21.82 18.78
CA LEU A 9 2.53 21.13 18.43
C LEU A 9 2.26 19.93 17.47
N LEU A 10 1.15 19.22 17.69
CA LEU A 10 0.68 18.13 16.83
C LEU A 10 0.28 18.61 15.43
N GLU A 11 -0.18 19.85 15.29
CA GLU A 11 -0.54 20.47 14.02
C GLU A 11 0.69 20.94 13.21
N SER A 12 1.81 21.22 13.90
CA SER A 12 2.98 21.84 13.28
C SER A 12 4.11 20.89 12.91
N THR A 13 4.11 19.65 13.41
CA THR A 13 5.24 18.74 13.27
C THR A 13 4.76 17.33 12.91
N ASN A 14 5.38 16.71 11.91
CA ASN A 14 5.11 15.32 11.56
C ASN A 14 5.67 14.37 12.63
N MET A 15 4.83 14.00 13.58
CA MET A 15 5.18 13.20 14.75
C MET A 15 5.62 11.79 14.41
N TYR A 16 5.09 11.24 13.31
CA TYR A 16 5.52 9.96 12.77
C TYR A 16 6.98 10.04 12.29
N GLU A 17 7.36 11.14 11.67
CA GLU A 17 8.73 11.38 11.24
C GLU A 17 9.70 11.45 12.43
N ILE A 18 9.29 12.05 13.54
CA ILE A 18 10.04 12.09 14.81
C ILE A 18 10.11 10.68 15.42
N ALA A 19 9.01 9.93 15.42
CA ALA A 19 8.98 8.56 15.91
C ALA A 19 9.89 7.65 15.10
N ASN A 20 9.82 7.70 13.77
CA ASN A 20 10.69 6.96 12.85
C ASN A 20 12.16 7.35 13.01
N LYS A 21 12.48 8.65 13.05
CA LYS A 21 13.85 9.12 13.28
C LYS A 21 14.40 8.58 14.61
N THR A 22 13.57 8.56 15.65
CA THR A 22 13.97 8.06 16.97
C THR A 22 14.20 6.53 16.96
N GLU A 23 13.37 5.78 16.22
CA GLU A 23 13.49 4.34 16.10
C GLU A 23 14.74 3.92 15.32
N TYR A 24 15.04 4.61 14.23
CA TYR A 24 16.21 4.34 13.40
C TYR A 24 17.51 5.00 13.91
N GLY A 25 17.46 5.67 15.07
CA GLY A 25 18.63 6.33 15.66
C GLY A 25 19.14 7.51 14.82
N ILE A 26 18.27 8.12 14.00
CA ILE A 26 18.61 9.30 13.21
C ILE A 26 18.63 10.50 14.13
N GLU A 27 19.63 11.37 14.00
CA GLU A 27 19.72 12.58 14.83
C GLU A 27 18.55 13.53 14.56
N LEU A 28 17.79 13.83 15.62
CA LEU A 28 16.72 14.81 15.62
C LEU A 28 17.34 16.24 15.64
N ASN A 29 16.70 17.18 14.97
CA ASN A 29 17.03 18.59 15.11
C ASN A 29 16.62 19.11 16.51
N ASN A 30 16.94 20.36 16.84
CA ASN A 30 16.70 20.88 18.19
C ASN A 30 15.21 21.00 18.50
N ASP A 31 14.40 21.42 17.53
CA ASP A 31 12.94 21.57 17.69
C ASP A 31 12.26 20.21 17.82
N GLU A 32 12.69 19.23 17.00
CA GLU A 32 12.23 17.84 17.08
C GLU A 32 12.58 17.18 18.43
N LYS A 33 13.76 17.47 18.99
CA LYS A 33 14.17 16.98 20.33
C LYS A 33 13.28 17.55 21.44
N GLU A 34 12.91 18.82 21.35
CA GLU A 34 12.04 19.45 22.31
C GLU A 34 10.63 18.83 22.28
N VAL A 35 10.08 18.65 21.08
CA VAL A 35 8.79 17.96 20.86
C VAL A 35 8.84 16.52 21.38
N ALA A 36 9.87 15.76 21.04
CA ALA A 36 10.04 14.39 21.52
C ALA A 36 10.13 14.30 23.05
N ALA A 37 10.78 15.27 23.70
CA ALA A 37 10.87 15.32 25.16
C ALA A 37 9.52 15.63 25.82
N GLN A 38 8.73 16.53 25.25
CA GLN A 38 7.38 16.85 25.74
C GLN A 38 6.43 15.66 25.62
N LEU A 39 6.51 14.94 24.51
CA LEU A 39 5.73 13.72 24.30
C LEU A 39 6.12 12.58 25.24
N ASP A 40 7.41 12.43 25.50
CA ASP A 40 7.90 11.46 26.47
C ASP A 40 7.39 11.77 27.89
N GLU A 41 7.38 13.05 28.30
CA GLU A 41 6.84 13.49 29.58
C GLU A 41 5.34 13.20 29.66
N TRP A 42 4.59 13.54 28.60
CA TRP A 42 3.16 13.29 28.50
C TRP A 42 2.84 11.79 28.61
N ALA A 43 3.48 10.94 27.80
CA ALA A 43 3.24 9.50 27.82
C ALA A 43 3.59 8.86 29.18
N ARG A 44 4.70 9.29 29.81
CA ARG A 44 5.08 8.83 31.15
C ARG A 44 4.13 9.29 32.25
N LYS A 45 3.54 10.48 32.09
CA LYS A 45 2.52 11.00 32.99
C LYS A 45 1.26 10.14 32.92
N ILE A 46 0.79 9.79 31.72
CA ILE A 46 -0.34 8.88 31.53
C ILE A 46 -0.05 7.52 32.17
N GLY A 47 1.12 6.96 31.93
CA GLY A 47 1.54 5.71 32.56
C GLY A 47 1.55 5.74 34.09
N LYS A 48 1.62 6.92 34.71
CA LYS A 48 1.57 7.09 36.18
C LYS A 48 0.17 7.36 36.70
N THR A 49 -0.62 8.17 35.99
CA THR A 49 -1.98 8.55 36.39
C THR A 49 -3.01 7.47 36.10
N GLY A 50 -2.72 6.57 35.15
CA GLY A 50 -3.66 5.52 34.75
C GLY A 50 -4.90 6.07 34.04
N HIS A 51 -6.02 5.47 34.25
CA HIS A 51 -7.29 5.52 33.52
C HIS A 51 -7.80 6.86 32.99
N ASP A 52 -7.56 7.98 33.68
CA ASP A 52 -8.18 9.26 33.35
C ASP A 52 -7.70 9.89 32.02
N ALA A 53 -6.63 9.36 31.42
CA ALA A 53 -6.03 9.95 30.22
C ALA A 53 -5.91 8.98 29.05
N ASN A 54 -6.53 7.79 29.11
CA ASN A 54 -6.45 6.80 28.05
C ASN A 54 -7.05 7.31 26.73
N HIS A 55 -8.14 8.09 26.81
CA HIS A 55 -8.77 8.73 25.66
C HIS A 55 -7.83 9.69 24.92
N GLU A 56 -6.87 10.31 25.61
CA GLU A 56 -5.87 11.17 24.95
C GLU A 56 -4.94 10.35 24.04
N ILE A 57 -4.52 9.16 24.49
CA ILE A 57 -3.72 8.24 23.67
C ILE A 57 -4.54 7.76 22.46
N ALA A 58 -5.79 7.34 22.67
CA ALA A 58 -6.65 6.87 21.61
C ALA A 58 -6.89 7.96 20.55
N ALA A 59 -7.21 9.18 20.96
CA ALA A 59 -7.40 10.33 20.10
C ALA A 59 -6.12 10.66 19.29
N PHE A 60 -4.96 10.63 19.96
CA PHE A 60 -3.68 10.85 19.32
C PHE A 60 -3.36 9.76 18.26
N VAL A 61 -3.49 8.49 18.63
CA VAL A 61 -3.24 7.36 17.73
C VAL A 61 -4.21 7.39 16.55
N THR A 62 -5.49 7.74 16.77
CA THR A 62 -6.48 7.92 15.70
C THR A 62 -5.97 8.89 14.64
N ARG A 63 -5.51 10.05 15.06
CA ARG A 63 -5.02 11.09 14.13
C ARG A 63 -3.81 10.62 13.35
N VAL A 64 -2.77 10.11 14.03
CA VAL A 64 -1.54 9.68 13.36
C VAL A 64 -1.78 8.53 12.39
N VAL A 65 -2.63 7.56 12.74
CA VAL A 65 -2.96 6.43 11.85
C VAL A 65 -3.72 6.92 10.61
N ASN A 66 -4.66 7.85 10.78
CA ASN A 66 -5.39 8.41 9.65
C ASN A 66 -4.46 9.19 8.72
N ASP A 67 -3.67 10.11 9.22
CA ASP A 67 -2.71 10.88 8.41
C ASP A 67 -1.79 9.95 7.60
N GLU A 68 -1.26 8.89 8.22
CA GLU A 68 -0.34 7.96 7.58
C GLU A 68 -0.99 7.03 6.54
N ILE A 69 -2.24 6.66 6.74
CA ILE A 69 -2.96 5.75 5.83
C ILE A 69 -3.59 6.52 4.67
N TYR A 70 -4.20 7.68 4.96
CA TYR A 70 -4.99 8.42 3.98
C TYR A 70 -4.16 9.45 3.20
N GLU A 71 -3.22 10.12 3.85
CA GLU A 71 -2.48 11.24 3.24
C GLU A 71 -1.09 10.85 2.76
N ALA A 72 -0.41 9.89 3.43
CA ALA A 72 0.94 9.53 3.05
C ALA A 72 0.97 8.85 1.67
N PRO A 73 1.89 9.24 0.78
CA PRO A 73 2.06 8.61 -0.53
C PRO A 73 2.49 7.15 -0.37
N ASP A 74 1.95 6.26 -1.19
CA ASP A 74 2.38 4.87 -1.28
C ASP A 74 2.72 4.56 -2.74
N GLU A 75 4.02 4.55 -3.06
CA GLU A 75 4.53 4.39 -4.43
C GLU A 75 3.96 3.18 -5.16
N LEU A 76 3.71 2.08 -4.43
CA LEU A 76 3.19 0.87 -5.03
C LEU A 76 1.69 0.97 -5.33
N LEU A 77 0.90 1.52 -4.40
CA LEU A 77 -0.53 1.71 -4.62
C LEU A 77 -0.80 2.77 -5.68
N ASP A 78 -0.07 3.88 -5.62
CA ASP A 78 -0.20 5.00 -6.57
C ASP A 78 0.22 4.60 -7.99
N ALA A 79 1.08 3.60 -8.13
CA ALA A 79 1.45 3.04 -9.44
C ALA A 79 0.39 2.10 -10.03
N ILE A 80 -0.54 1.58 -9.22
CA ILE A 80 -1.54 0.60 -9.63
C ILE A 80 -2.94 1.20 -9.65
N PHE A 81 -3.26 2.05 -8.67
CA PHE A 81 -4.59 2.60 -8.45
C PHE A 81 -4.59 4.12 -8.38
N GLU A 82 -5.65 4.72 -8.87
CA GLU A 82 -6.02 6.08 -8.50
C GLU A 82 -6.66 6.05 -7.11
N ARG A 83 -6.02 6.73 -6.14
CA ARG A 83 -6.52 6.75 -4.76
C ARG A 83 -7.47 7.91 -4.52
N GLY A 84 -8.51 7.66 -3.73
CA GLY A 84 -9.45 8.66 -3.27
C GLY A 84 -9.92 8.40 -1.84
N SER A 85 -10.65 9.36 -1.29
CA SER A 85 -11.34 9.23 -0.02
C SER A 85 -12.80 9.61 -0.17
N ILE A 86 -13.68 8.92 0.53
CA ILE A 86 -15.12 9.10 0.43
C ILE A 86 -15.68 9.26 1.85
N GLY A 87 -16.67 10.10 2.01
CA GLY A 87 -17.37 10.27 3.28
C GLY A 87 -18.01 8.96 3.77
N GLU A 88 -18.13 8.80 5.07
CA GLU A 88 -18.66 7.59 5.70
C GLU A 88 -20.03 7.16 5.16
N PHE A 89 -20.89 8.12 4.78
CA PHE A 89 -22.26 7.89 4.31
C PHE A 89 -22.40 8.00 2.80
N ASP A 90 -21.31 8.27 2.07
CA ASP A 90 -21.35 8.40 0.62
C ASP A 90 -21.20 7.04 -0.07
N ASP A 91 -21.86 6.89 -1.21
CA ASP A 91 -21.71 5.74 -2.08
C ASP A 91 -20.61 6.01 -3.13
N PHE A 92 -19.76 5.03 -3.33
CA PHE A 92 -18.72 5.08 -4.33
C PHE A 92 -19.14 4.33 -5.60
N GLU A 93 -19.01 5.00 -6.71
CA GLU A 93 -19.16 4.41 -8.04
C GLU A 93 -17.88 4.67 -8.85
N ALA A 94 -17.13 3.61 -9.14
CA ALA A 94 -16.00 3.69 -10.06
C ALA A 94 -16.48 3.61 -11.50
N TYR A 95 -15.95 4.47 -12.34
CA TYR A 95 -16.22 4.43 -13.78
C TYR A 95 -15.09 3.68 -14.48
N ALA A 96 -15.46 2.68 -15.27
CA ALA A 96 -14.49 2.01 -16.12
C ALA A 96 -13.90 3.02 -17.11
N THR A 97 -12.58 2.99 -17.28
CA THR A 97 -11.92 3.82 -18.30
C THR A 97 -12.44 3.43 -19.67
N PRO A 98 -13.07 4.36 -20.42
CA PRO A 98 -13.60 4.05 -21.72
C PRO A 98 -12.47 3.64 -22.68
N LYS A 99 -12.63 2.52 -23.36
CA LYS A 99 -11.69 2.13 -24.41
C LYS A 99 -11.80 3.14 -25.55
N ASN A 100 -10.66 3.65 -26.02
CA ASN A 100 -10.62 4.54 -27.16
C ASN A 100 -10.92 3.75 -28.44
N THR A 101 -12.16 3.81 -28.92
CA THR A 101 -12.62 3.21 -30.17
C THR A 101 -12.75 4.22 -31.30
N LEU A 102 -12.29 5.46 -31.05
CA LEU A 102 -12.36 6.53 -32.04
C LEU A 102 -11.38 6.28 -33.18
N VAL A 103 -11.90 6.19 -34.39
CA VAL A 103 -11.10 6.03 -35.60
C VAL A 103 -11.34 7.22 -36.51
N ALA A 104 -10.25 7.83 -36.97
CA ALA A 104 -10.32 8.87 -37.96
C ALA A 104 -10.45 8.21 -39.36
N TYR A 105 -11.54 8.54 -40.05
CA TYR A 105 -11.80 8.04 -41.39
C TYR A 105 -11.47 9.12 -42.43
N GLU A 106 -10.83 8.69 -43.51
CA GLU A 106 -10.70 9.55 -44.69
C GLU A 106 -12.06 9.67 -45.38
N ALA A 107 -12.56 10.88 -45.50
CA ALA A 107 -13.86 11.15 -46.13
C ALA A 107 -13.79 12.40 -47.01
N ALA A 108 -14.53 12.39 -48.09
CA ALA A 108 -14.73 13.59 -48.91
C ALA A 108 -15.47 14.68 -48.09
N LYS A 109 -15.23 15.94 -48.39
CA LYS A 109 -15.89 17.06 -47.70
C LYS A 109 -17.41 16.91 -47.79
N GLY A 110 -18.08 16.72 -46.62
CA GLY A 110 -19.52 16.45 -46.52
C GLY A 110 -19.89 14.95 -46.60
N GLY A 111 -18.92 14.04 -46.67
CA GLY A 111 -19.13 12.61 -46.62
C GLY A 111 -19.57 12.12 -45.22
N ASN A 112 -20.37 11.05 -45.19
CA ASN A 112 -20.82 10.42 -43.96
C ASN A 112 -19.74 9.46 -43.47
N VAL A 113 -19.40 9.50 -42.16
CA VAL A 113 -18.47 8.57 -41.51
C VAL A 113 -19.20 7.77 -40.42
N PRO A 114 -18.76 6.53 -40.12
CA PRO A 114 -19.28 5.76 -39.01
C PRO A 114 -19.18 6.53 -37.69
N ARG A 115 -20.21 6.45 -36.85
CA ARG A 115 -20.21 7.08 -35.52
C ARG A 115 -19.58 6.12 -34.51
N SER A 116 -18.64 6.62 -33.76
CA SER A 116 -18.08 5.93 -32.59
C SER A 116 -18.71 6.46 -31.31
N PHE A 117 -19.00 5.61 -30.36
CA PHE A 117 -19.53 5.97 -29.06
C PHE A 117 -18.55 5.56 -27.98
N LEU A 118 -18.35 6.43 -26.99
CA LEU A 118 -17.65 6.07 -25.76
C LEU A 118 -18.65 5.38 -24.85
N ASP A 119 -18.42 4.09 -24.57
CA ASP A 119 -19.22 3.35 -23.60
C ASP A 119 -18.56 3.47 -22.22
N ILE A 120 -19.26 4.13 -21.30
CA ILE A 120 -18.82 4.33 -19.92
C ILE A 120 -19.66 3.43 -19.04
N SER A 121 -19.07 2.35 -18.56
CA SER A 121 -19.72 1.44 -17.62
C SER A 121 -19.36 1.79 -16.18
N VAL A 122 -20.34 1.70 -15.28
CA VAL A 122 -20.14 1.88 -13.83
C VAL A 122 -19.71 0.55 -13.24
N ARG A 123 -18.64 0.57 -12.44
CA ARG A 123 -18.12 -0.58 -11.70
C ARG A 123 -18.45 -0.43 -10.22
N LYS A 124 -18.89 -1.52 -9.60
CA LYS A 124 -19.10 -1.54 -8.16
C LYS A 124 -17.84 -1.99 -7.44
N PRO A 125 -17.41 -1.26 -6.41
CA PRO A 125 -16.23 -1.61 -5.65
C PRO A 125 -16.43 -2.90 -4.83
N THR A 126 -15.34 -3.59 -4.58
CA THR A 126 -15.29 -4.65 -3.57
C THR A 126 -14.91 -4.04 -2.24
N TRP A 127 -15.88 -3.88 -1.35
CA TRP A 127 -15.65 -3.30 -0.02
C TRP A 127 -15.09 -4.31 0.95
N LYS A 128 -14.14 -3.86 1.78
CA LYS A 128 -13.52 -4.60 2.88
C LYS A 128 -13.46 -3.72 4.12
N ASN A 129 -13.76 -4.29 5.26
CA ASN A 129 -13.56 -3.67 6.57
C ASN A 129 -12.51 -4.48 7.34
N ARG A 130 -11.56 -3.80 7.96
CA ARG A 130 -10.48 -4.40 8.76
C ARG A 130 -10.42 -3.73 10.12
N GLN A 131 -10.13 -4.52 11.15
CA GLN A 131 -10.02 -4.07 12.54
C GLN A 131 -8.79 -4.69 13.17
N ILE A 132 -8.20 -3.97 14.13
CA ILE A 132 -7.05 -4.42 14.91
C ILE A 132 -7.35 -4.17 16.38
N GLU A 133 -6.94 -5.07 17.23
CA GLU A 133 -6.95 -4.93 18.69
C GLU A 133 -5.53 -5.11 19.20
N SER A 134 -5.11 -4.24 20.11
CA SER A 134 -3.77 -4.26 20.70
C SER A 134 -3.79 -3.74 22.12
N ASP A 135 -2.95 -4.31 22.97
CA ASP A 135 -2.79 -3.90 24.36
C ASP A 135 -1.54 -3.04 24.54
N LEU A 136 -1.66 -1.95 25.27
CA LEU A 136 -0.56 -1.08 25.68
C LEU A 136 -0.43 -1.10 27.18
N SER A 137 0.69 -1.63 27.69
CA SER A 137 0.94 -1.71 29.14
C SER A 137 1.31 -0.36 29.73
N TYR A 138 0.73 0.01 30.87
CA TYR A 138 1.16 1.18 31.65
C TYR A 138 2.62 1.08 32.10
N ALA A 139 3.13 -0.13 32.33
CA ALA A 139 4.52 -0.35 32.65
C ALA A 139 5.44 0.04 31.50
N ASP A 140 5.03 -0.26 30.25
CA ASP A 140 5.78 0.13 29.05
C ASP A 140 5.74 1.65 28.81
N LEU A 141 4.60 2.29 29.06
CA LEU A 141 4.48 3.74 29.01
C LEU A 141 5.40 4.42 30.04
N ARG A 142 5.44 3.90 31.27
CA ARG A 142 6.34 4.43 32.32
C ARG A 142 7.82 4.27 31.95
N ARG A 143 8.16 3.14 31.31
CA ARG A 143 9.55 2.79 31.00
C ARG A 143 10.04 3.46 29.71
N ASN A 144 9.29 3.33 28.63
CA ASN A 144 9.68 3.69 27.29
C ASN A 144 9.04 5.01 26.80
N GLY A 145 8.05 5.55 27.55
CA GLY A 145 7.37 6.79 27.20
C GLY A 145 6.67 6.74 25.86
N TRP A 146 6.81 7.80 25.10
CA TRP A 146 6.26 7.98 23.76
C TRP A 146 6.60 6.85 22.78
N LYS A 147 7.78 6.26 22.88
CA LYS A 147 8.26 5.22 21.99
C LYS A 147 7.31 3.99 21.94
N SER A 148 6.65 3.66 23.05
CA SER A 148 5.68 2.55 23.07
C SER A 148 4.42 2.87 22.27
N VAL A 149 3.95 4.10 22.31
CA VAL A 149 2.79 4.56 21.54
C VAL A 149 3.13 4.58 20.05
N ALA A 150 4.28 5.14 19.68
CA ALA A 150 4.75 5.19 18.30
C ALA A 150 4.87 3.79 17.66
N LEU A 151 5.43 2.81 18.40
CA LEU A 151 5.55 1.43 17.92
C LEU A 151 4.18 0.79 17.63
N ILE A 152 3.19 0.96 18.51
CA ILE A 152 1.85 0.40 18.28
C ILE A 152 1.21 1.04 17.06
N THR A 153 1.32 2.36 16.93
CA THR A 153 0.79 3.12 15.79
C THR A 153 1.42 2.64 14.47
N GLU A 154 2.74 2.54 14.42
CA GLU A 154 3.48 2.05 13.26
C GLU A 154 3.06 0.62 12.87
N TYR A 155 3.00 -0.29 13.85
CA TYR A 155 2.60 -1.67 13.56
C TYR A 155 1.15 -1.80 13.15
N ALA A 156 0.23 -1.01 13.70
CA ALA A 156 -1.16 -0.97 13.29
C ALA A 156 -1.29 -0.46 11.84
N THR A 157 -0.63 0.65 11.50
CA THR A 157 -0.59 1.20 10.15
C THR A 157 -0.02 0.19 9.14
N LYS A 158 1.12 -0.44 9.46
CA LYS A 158 1.71 -1.49 8.63
C LYS A 158 0.78 -2.70 8.46
N ALA A 159 0.06 -3.09 9.51
CA ALA A 159 -0.87 -4.21 9.45
C ALA A 159 -2.08 -3.90 8.55
N PHE A 160 -2.63 -2.69 8.61
CA PHE A 160 -3.70 -2.24 7.72
C PHE A 160 -3.25 -2.18 6.27
N LYS A 161 -2.12 -1.54 5.97
CA LYS A 161 -1.53 -1.50 4.62
C LYS A 161 -1.28 -2.91 4.08
N ASN A 162 -0.71 -3.80 4.88
CA ASN A 162 -0.47 -5.18 4.47
C ASN A 162 -1.77 -5.94 4.18
N ALA A 163 -2.82 -5.75 4.99
CA ALA A 163 -4.11 -6.38 4.77
C ALA A 163 -4.76 -5.91 3.46
N MET A 164 -4.67 -4.63 3.16
CA MET A 164 -5.14 -4.05 1.91
C MET A 164 -4.40 -4.62 0.70
N PHE A 165 -3.06 -4.67 0.72
CA PHE A 165 -2.26 -5.30 -0.33
C PHE A 165 -2.62 -6.77 -0.55
N TYR A 166 -2.76 -7.52 0.53
CA TYR A 166 -3.15 -8.92 0.45
C TYR A 166 -4.50 -9.11 -0.26
N ASP A 167 -5.51 -8.31 0.10
CA ASP A 167 -6.83 -8.40 -0.52
C ASP A 167 -6.80 -8.04 -2.01
N ILE A 168 -6.03 -7.00 -2.38
CA ILE A 168 -5.87 -6.58 -3.77
C ILE A 168 -5.18 -7.67 -4.60
N PHE A 169 -4.00 -8.16 -4.18
CA PHE A 169 -3.26 -9.16 -4.95
C PHE A 169 -3.98 -10.52 -5.01
N SER A 170 -4.69 -10.90 -3.94
CA SER A 170 -5.53 -12.09 -3.94
C SER A 170 -6.68 -11.98 -4.95
N LYS A 171 -7.28 -10.80 -5.06
CA LYS A 171 -8.34 -10.55 -6.05
C LYS A 171 -7.80 -10.57 -7.47
N ILE A 172 -6.67 -9.92 -7.72
CA ILE A 172 -5.98 -9.94 -9.02
C ILE A 172 -5.63 -11.37 -9.44
N ASP A 173 -5.04 -12.16 -8.53
CA ASP A 173 -4.70 -13.57 -8.81
C ASP A 173 -5.92 -14.42 -9.19
N THR A 174 -7.07 -14.12 -8.61
CA THR A 174 -8.34 -14.80 -8.90
C THR A 174 -8.94 -14.39 -10.25
N LEU A 175 -8.84 -13.11 -10.61
CA LEU A 175 -9.42 -12.58 -11.85
C LEU A 175 -8.62 -12.99 -13.08
N ILE A 176 -7.28 -12.97 -13.02
CA ILE A 176 -6.43 -13.44 -14.11
C ILE A 176 -6.34 -14.97 -14.02
N THR A 177 -7.15 -15.68 -14.76
CA THR A 177 -7.15 -17.15 -14.79
C THR A 177 -5.96 -17.68 -15.60
N SER A 178 -5.59 -18.95 -15.40
CA SER A 178 -4.48 -19.58 -16.13
C SER A 178 -4.72 -19.73 -17.64
N SER A 179 -5.96 -19.62 -18.09
CA SER A 179 -6.36 -19.66 -19.51
C SER A 179 -6.48 -18.28 -20.14
N ALA A 180 -6.30 -17.20 -19.37
CA ALA A 180 -6.39 -15.85 -19.89
C ALA A 180 -5.18 -15.49 -20.75
N ALA A 181 -5.37 -14.64 -21.76
CA ALA A 181 -4.31 -14.20 -22.68
C ALA A 181 -3.20 -13.40 -21.94
N ASN A 182 -3.52 -12.82 -20.77
CA ASN A 182 -2.61 -12.09 -19.90
C ASN A 182 -2.00 -12.98 -18.80
N CYS A 183 -2.01 -14.30 -18.95
CA CYS A 183 -1.40 -15.25 -18.04
C CYS A 183 -0.31 -16.05 -18.75
N ILE A 184 0.92 -15.90 -18.27
CA ILE A 184 2.08 -16.66 -18.74
C ILE A 184 2.32 -17.81 -17.75
N THR A 185 2.35 -19.04 -18.23
CA THR A 185 2.62 -20.21 -17.38
C THR A 185 4.05 -20.69 -17.62
N GLU A 186 4.83 -20.77 -16.54
CA GLU A 186 6.19 -21.27 -16.55
C GLU A 186 6.26 -22.63 -15.84
N SER A 187 6.92 -23.60 -16.46
CA SER A 187 7.05 -24.96 -15.90
C SER A 187 8.09 -25.06 -14.79
N GLY A 188 8.91 -24.02 -14.64
CA GLY A 188 9.98 -23.96 -13.64
C GLY A 188 9.54 -23.23 -12.35
N ALA A 189 10.27 -23.49 -11.26
CA ALA A 189 10.09 -22.80 -9.99
C ALA A 189 10.66 -21.37 -9.97
N LYS A 190 11.28 -20.93 -11.07
CA LYS A 190 11.88 -19.60 -11.23
C LYS A 190 11.49 -19.02 -12.59
N PRO A 191 11.40 -17.69 -12.71
CA PRO A 191 11.17 -17.06 -13.99
C PRO A 191 12.34 -17.35 -14.96
N THR A 192 12.02 -17.51 -16.22
CA THR A 192 12.99 -17.63 -17.31
C THR A 192 13.03 -16.33 -18.11
N GLU A 193 14.08 -16.16 -18.93
CA GLU A 193 14.20 -15.02 -19.84
C GLU A 193 12.96 -14.94 -20.75
N THR A 194 12.56 -16.06 -21.33
CA THR A 194 11.38 -16.13 -22.21
C THR A 194 10.10 -15.66 -21.52
N SER A 195 9.88 -16.04 -20.25
CA SER A 195 8.69 -15.62 -19.51
C SER A 195 8.74 -14.15 -19.11
N MET A 196 9.93 -13.63 -18.80
CA MET A 196 10.11 -12.22 -18.47
C MET A 196 10.00 -11.31 -19.70
N ASP A 197 10.56 -11.75 -20.84
CA ASP A 197 10.44 -11.02 -22.12
C ASP A 197 8.98 -11.00 -22.60
N ALA A 198 8.26 -12.11 -22.47
CA ALA A 198 6.84 -12.16 -22.80
C ALA A 198 6.02 -11.20 -21.91
N LEU A 199 6.35 -11.13 -20.61
CA LEU A 199 5.73 -10.16 -19.69
C LEU A 199 6.05 -8.72 -20.11
N ALA A 200 7.32 -8.41 -20.34
CA ALA A 200 7.76 -7.07 -20.74
C ALA A 200 7.13 -6.63 -22.06
N THR A 201 7.09 -7.52 -23.05
CA THR A 201 6.43 -7.28 -24.34
C THR A 201 4.94 -7.00 -24.14
N TYR A 202 4.25 -7.84 -23.37
CA TYR A 202 2.83 -7.66 -23.10
C TYR A 202 2.51 -6.29 -22.48
N LEU A 203 3.35 -5.82 -21.56
CA LEU A 203 3.17 -4.52 -20.90
C LEU A 203 3.50 -3.34 -21.83
N SER A 204 4.60 -3.44 -22.57
CA SER A 204 5.06 -2.37 -23.47
C SER A 204 4.15 -2.16 -24.70
N GLU A 205 3.39 -3.18 -25.11
CA GLU A 205 2.36 -3.04 -26.15
C GLU A 205 1.16 -2.18 -25.70
N ARG A 206 1.02 -1.94 -24.40
CA ARG A 206 -0.12 -1.23 -23.80
C ARG A 206 0.22 0.15 -23.26
N ASN A 207 1.45 0.33 -22.81
CA ASN A 207 1.90 1.60 -22.26
C ASN A 207 3.42 1.73 -22.36
N ASP A 208 3.94 2.92 -22.14
CA ASP A 208 5.39 3.14 -22.09
C ASP A 208 6.04 2.30 -20.96
N PRO A 209 7.19 1.68 -21.19
CA PRO A 209 7.88 0.86 -20.19
C PRO A 209 8.11 1.57 -18.85
N SER A 210 8.36 2.90 -18.88
CA SER A 210 8.56 3.71 -17.67
C SER A 210 7.32 3.85 -16.78
N ALA A 211 6.12 3.65 -17.35
CA ALA A 211 4.85 3.66 -16.62
C ALA A 211 4.42 2.25 -16.16
N CYS A 212 5.22 1.23 -16.48
CA CYS A 212 4.96 -0.15 -16.13
C CYS A 212 5.74 -0.56 -14.88
N ASN A 213 5.18 -1.51 -14.13
CA ASN A 213 5.80 -2.06 -12.92
C ASN A 213 5.70 -3.59 -12.90
N ILE A 214 6.77 -4.26 -12.50
CA ILE A 214 6.81 -5.69 -12.24
C ILE A 214 6.89 -5.91 -10.72
N ILE A 215 5.94 -6.65 -10.17
CA ILE A 215 5.76 -6.83 -8.73
C ILE A 215 5.80 -8.32 -8.41
N GLY A 216 6.61 -8.68 -7.42
CA GLY A 216 6.70 -10.08 -6.99
C GLY A 216 7.41 -10.25 -5.66
N LEU A 217 7.42 -11.48 -5.16
CA LEU A 217 8.22 -11.79 -3.98
C LEU A 217 9.71 -11.65 -4.28
N TYR A 218 10.46 -11.14 -3.30
CA TYR A 218 11.90 -10.90 -3.41
C TYR A 218 12.67 -12.05 -4.06
N LYS A 219 12.36 -13.31 -3.68
CA LYS A 219 13.03 -14.49 -4.23
C LYS A 219 12.87 -14.67 -5.75
N TYR A 220 11.74 -14.26 -6.31
CA TYR A 220 11.46 -14.36 -7.75
C TYR A 220 12.01 -13.16 -8.52
N ILE A 221 11.90 -11.96 -7.95
CA ILE A 221 12.49 -10.76 -8.54
C ILE A 221 14.03 -10.87 -8.55
N LEU A 222 14.63 -11.40 -7.49
CA LEU A 222 16.07 -11.68 -7.47
C LEU A 222 16.46 -12.74 -8.51
N ALA A 223 15.61 -13.74 -8.74
CA ALA A 223 15.86 -14.73 -9.79
C ALA A 223 15.77 -14.10 -11.19
N ALA A 224 14.79 -13.23 -11.44
CA ALA A 224 14.66 -12.45 -12.66
C ALA A 224 15.87 -11.54 -12.91
N SER A 225 16.39 -10.89 -11.85
CA SER A 225 17.59 -10.04 -11.93
C SER A 225 18.88 -10.81 -12.30
N LYS A 226 18.89 -12.13 -12.17
CA LYS A 226 20.06 -12.99 -12.44
C LYS A 226 19.97 -13.72 -13.78
N LEU A 227 19.07 -13.33 -14.66
CA LEU A 227 18.97 -13.94 -16.00
C LEU A 227 20.20 -13.64 -16.84
N GLU A 228 20.55 -14.55 -17.76
CA GLU A 228 21.80 -14.52 -18.50
C GLU A 228 21.94 -13.33 -19.49
N SER A 229 20.82 -12.78 -19.93
CA SER A 229 20.75 -11.62 -20.83
C SER A 229 21.21 -10.30 -20.21
N ALA A 230 21.46 -10.27 -18.89
CA ALA A 230 21.96 -9.07 -18.24
C ALA A 230 23.32 -8.66 -18.79
N SER A 231 23.47 -7.40 -19.23
CA SER A 231 24.73 -6.82 -19.67
C SER A 231 25.78 -6.83 -18.56
N GLU A 232 27.04 -6.66 -18.90
CA GLU A 232 28.14 -6.59 -17.93
C GLU A 232 27.90 -5.44 -16.91
N ASP A 233 27.36 -4.31 -17.37
CA ASP A 233 27.02 -3.18 -16.50
C ASP A 233 25.88 -3.50 -15.54
N MET A 234 24.85 -4.22 -16.02
CA MET A 234 23.75 -4.71 -15.17
C MET A 234 24.24 -5.73 -14.14
N LYS A 235 25.20 -6.61 -14.51
CA LYS A 235 25.82 -7.54 -13.56
C LYS A 235 26.64 -6.81 -12.51
N ASN A 236 27.34 -5.76 -12.89
CA ASN A 236 28.09 -4.91 -11.95
C ASN A 236 27.16 -4.17 -11.00
N GLU A 237 26.01 -3.66 -11.48
CA GLU A 237 25.00 -3.05 -10.64
C GLU A 237 24.35 -4.06 -9.69
N LEU A 238 24.04 -5.26 -10.17
CA LEU A 238 23.54 -6.36 -9.33
C LEU A 238 24.53 -6.70 -8.21
N HIS A 239 25.85 -6.73 -8.50
CA HIS A 239 26.88 -6.96 -7.48
C HIS A 239 26.98 -5.82 -6.47
N ARG A 240 26.74 -4.58 -6.91
CA ARG A 240 26.81 -3.39 -6.05
C ARG A 240 25.56 -3.20 -5.18
N VAL A 241 24.38 -3.41 -5.74
CA VAL A 241 23.10 -3.09 -5.10
C VAL A 241 22.36 -4.34 -4.59
N GLY A 242 22.71 -5.51 -5.12
CA GLY A 242 22.11 -6.80 -4.75
C GLY A 242 20.79 -7.13 -5.47
N LEU A 243 20.19 -6.17 -6.18
CA LEU A 243 18.97 -6.35 -6.96
C LEU A 243 18.95 -5.36 -8.13
N LEU A 244 18.53 -5.79 -9.32
CA LEU A 244 18.27 -4.86 -10.42
C LEU A 244 16.95 -4.12 -10.17
N GLY A 245 16.96 -2.82 -10.36
CA GLY A 245 15.77 -1.95 -10.21
C GLY A 245 14.82 -2.04 -11.40
N SER A 246 15.28 -2.51 -12.56
CA SER A 246 14.46 -2.57 -13.77
C SER A 246 14.80 -3.79 -14.65
N TYR A 247 13.82 -4.22 -15.45
CA TYR A 247 13.96 -5.22 -16.51
C TYR A 247 13.36 -4.67 -17.81
N ALA A 248 14.11 -4.65 -18.88
CA ALA A 248 13.69 -4.10 -20.18
C ALA A 248 13.10 -2.66 -20.09
N GLY A 249 13.61 -1.84 -19.17
CA GLY A 249 13.11 -0.48 -18.91
C GLY A 249 11.89 -0.39 -17.99
N ILE A 250 11.37 -1.53 -17.52
CA ILE A 250 10.22 -1.61 -16.62
C ILE A 250 10.72 -1.72 -15.17
N ASN A 251 10.17 -0.92 -14.26
CA ASN A 251 10.53 -0.95 -12.85
C ASN A 251 10.17 -2.28 -12.20
N MET A 252 11.06 -2.80 -11.34
CA MET A 252 10.82 -4.03 -10.57
C MET A 252 10.69 -3.73 -9.09
N THR A 253 9.57 -4.10 -8.50
CA THR A 253 9.29 -3.96 -7.06
C THR A 253 9.29 -5.32 -6.38
N ALA A 254 10.23 -5.50 -5.44
CA ALA A 254 10.38 -6.73 -4.68
C ALA A 254 9.68 -6.64 -3.32
N ILE A 255 8.73 -7.52 -3.07
CA ILE A 255 8.01 -7.60 -1.78
C ILE A 255 8.64 -8.68 -0.90
N SER A 256 8.97 -8.29 0.34
CA SER A 256 9.54 -9.22 1.31
C SER A 256 8.55 -10.31 1.71
N SER A 257 9.01 -11.56 1.73
CA SER A 257 8.23 -12.69 2.25
C SER A 257 8.07 -12.70 3.78
N ALA A 258 8.75 -11.79 4.49
CA ALA A 258 8.53 -11.56 5.92
C ALA A 258 7.19 -10.87 6.19
N LYS A 259 6.70 -10.06 5.25
CA LYS A 259 5.41 -9.40 5.36
C LYS A 259 4.29 -10.41 5.11
N LYS A 260 3.48 -10.67 6.14
CA LYS A 260 2.39 -11.65 6.10
C LYS A 260 1.13 -11.09 6.76
N VAL A 261 -0.03 -11.55 6.28
CA VAL A 261 -1.34 -11.30 6.88
C VAL A 261 -1.93 -12.66 7.27
N GLN A 262 -2.19 -12.88 8.56
CA GLN A 262 -2.69 -14.17 9.09
C GLN A 262 -1.88 -15.38 8.61
N GLY A 263 -0.55 -15.24 8.53
CA GLY A 263 0.35 -16.30 8.07
C GLY A 263 0.49 -16.43 6.55
N GLN A 264 -0.33 -15.73 5.76
CA GLN A 264 -0.29 -15.74 4.30
C GLN A 264 0.58 -14.60 3.76
N LEU A 265 1.26 -14.83 2.65
CA LEU A 265 2.10 -13.83 1.97
C LEU A 265 1.24 -12.73 1.34
N LEU A 266 1.75 -11.49 1.30
CA LEU A 266 1.05 -10.36 0.67
C LEU A 266 0.81 -10.60 -0.82
N VAL A 267 1.82 -11.11 -1.51
CA VAL A 267 1.71 -11.55 -2.90
C VAL A 267 1.63 -13.07 -2.89
N PRO A 268 0.67 -13.69 -3.59
CA PRO A 268 0.58 -15.13 -3.67
C PRO A 268 1.89 -15.76 -4.10
N ASP A 269 2.25 -16.89 -3.47
CA ASP A 269 3.50 -17.59 -3.81
C ASP A 269 3.50 -18.04 -5.28
N LYS A 270 4.69 -18.10 -5.87
CA LYS A 270 4.87 -18.51 -7.28
C LYS A 270 4.15 -17.61 -8.30
N ARG A 271 3.97 -16.31 -7.95
CA ARG A 271 3.35 -15.33 -8.83
C ARG A 271 4.27 -14.12 -9.00
N ILE A 272 4.31 -13.63 -10.24
CA ILE A 272 4.88 -12.33 -10.59
C ILE A 272 3.79 -11.59 -11.36
N PHE A 273 3.53 -10.36 -11.00
CA PHE A 273 2.54 -9.50 -11.63
C PHE A 273 3.24 -8.38 -12.39
N GLY A 274 2.81 -8.15 -13.62
CA GLY A 274 3.15 -6.97 -14.39
C GLY A 274 1.93 -6.05 -14.45
N VAL A 275 2.14 -4.76 -14.28
CA VAL A 275 1.12 -3.72 -14.28
C VAL A 275 1.50 -2.65 -15.29
N SER A 276 0.58 -2.28 -16.15
CA SER A 276 0.75 -1.26 -17.20
C SER A 276 -0.13 -0.03 -16.87
N GLY A 277 0.41 0.90 -16.08
CA GLY A 277 -0.31 2.08 -15.62
C GLY A 277 -1.42 1.81 -14.60
N ILE A 278 -2.37 2.72 -14.48
CA ILE A 278 -3.48 2.64 -13.52
C ILE A 278 -4.49 1.59 -13.96
N VAL A 279 -4.79 0.64 -13.09
CA VAL A 279 -5.70 -0.48 -13.36
C VAL A 279 -7.05 -0.35 -12.68
N GLY A 280 -7.24 0.65 -11.84
CA GLY A 280 -8.50 0.86 -11.14
C GLY A 280 -8.47 1.99 -10.14
N ASN A 281 -9.54 2.09 -9.37
CA ASN A 281 -9.71 3.05 -8.29
C ASN A 281 -9.67 2.34 -6.94
N LEU A 282 -9.04 2.97 -5.98
CA LEU A 282 -8.97 2.54 -4.58
C LEU A 282 -9.41 3.70 -3.70
N ASP A 283 -10.56 3.54 -3.05
CA ASP A 283 -11.08 4.56 -2.15
C ASP A 283 -11.19 4.06 -0.73
N MET A 284 -10.88 4.95 0.19
CA MET A 284 -11.04 4.72 1.61
C MET A 284 -12.30 5.42 2.08
N LYS A 285 -13.10 4.74 2.90
CA LYS A 285 -14.40 5.22 3.35
C LYS A 285 -14.38 5.57 4.82
N GLY A 286 -14.73 6.82 5.13
CA GLY A 286 -14.73 7.34 6.49
C GLY A 286 -13.33 7.50 7.07
N GLU A 287 -13.21 7.41 8.39
CA GLU A 287 -11.95 7.50 9.14
C GLU A 287 -11.80 6.27 10.03
N ILE A 288 -10.56 5.94 10.37
CA ILE A 288 -10.26 4.92 11.37
C ILE A 288 -10.51 5.54 12.74
N HIS A 289 -11.31 4.88 13.56
CA HIS A 289 -11.55 5.26 14.94
C HIS A 289 -10.81 4.32 15.89
N VAL A 290 -10.05 4.89 16.81
CA VAL A 290 -9.39 4.13 17.88
C VAL A 290 -10.17 4.33 19.16
N TYR A 291 -10.73 3.23 19.67
CA TYR A 291 -11.43 3.20 20.95
C TYR A 291 -10.51 2.58 21.99
N GLU A 292 -10.60 3.10 23.18
CA GLU A 292 -9.92 2.55 24.35
C GLU A 292 -10.91 1.78 25.24
N ASP A 293 -10.43 0.70 25.81
CA ASP A 293 -11.08 0.01 26.91
C ASP A 293 -10.04 -0.27 28.01
N GLU A 294 -10.48 -0.35 29.26
CA GLU A 294 -9.62 -0.50 30.40
C GLU A 294 -9.60 -1.96 30.86
N ASP A 295 -8.42 -2.58 30.82
CA ASP A 295 -8.19 -3.82 31.54
C ASP A 295 -7.52 -3.54 32.89
N ASN A 296 -8.38 -3.24 33.88
CA ASN A 296 -7.96 -2.93 35.25
C ASN A 296 -7.20 -4.08 35.93
N HIS A 297 -7.39 -5.31 35.49
CA HIS A 297 -6.72 -6.49 36.08
C HIS A 297 -5.26 -6.62 35.64
N ASN A 298 -4.96 -6.17 34.40
CA ASN A 298 -3.65 -6.37 33.79
C ASN A 298 -2.84 -5.07 33.66
N GLU A 299 -3.31 -3.95 34.21
CA GLU A 299 -2.66 -2.64 34.07
C GLU A 299 -2.35 -2.29 32.59
N ARG A 300 -3.34 -2.44 31.72
CA ARG A 300 -3.21 -2.22 30.28
C ARG A 300 -4.32 -1.33 29.75
N ILE A 301 -4.01 -0.62 28.68
CA ILE A 301 -4.96 0.05 27.81
C ILE A 301 -5.23 -0.89 26.64
N HIS A 302 -6.47 -1.28 26.42
CA HIS A 302 -6.88 -2.01 25.25
C HIS A 302 -7.27 -1.03 24.17
N LEU A 303 -6.53 -1.00 23.06
CA LEU A 303 -6.76 -0.14 21.92
C LEU A 303 -7.42 -0.93 20.79
N MET A 304 -8.62 -0.50 20.39
CA MET A 304 -9.39 -1.10 19.31
C MET A 304 -9.42 -0.15 18.12
N PHE A 305 -8.71 -0.50 17.06
CA PHE A 305 -8.71 0.20 15.78
C PHE A 305 -9.84 -0.32 14.92
N LYS A 306 -10.89 0.47 14.72
CA LYS A 306 -12.11 0.09 14.00
C LYS A 306 -12.34 0.96 12.78
N ASP A 307 -13.24 0.48 11.94
CA ASP A 307 -13.81 1.19 10.79
C ASP A 307 -12.83 1.48 9.63
N PHE A 308 -11.67 0.79 9.60
CA PHE A 308 -10.83 0.83 8.40
C PHE A 308 -11.55 0.14 7.24
N THR A 309 -12.28 0.95 6.48
CA THR A 309 -13.06 0.51 5.34
C THR A 309 -12.46 1.05 4.05
N TYR A 310 -12.15 0.15 3.12
CA TYR A 310 -11.67 0.50 1.79
C TYR A 310 -12.40 -0.30 0.72
N GLY A 311 -12.53 0.31 -0.45
CA GLY A 311 -13.12 -0.30 -1.63
C GLY A 311 -12.20 -0.17 -2.82
N PHE A 312 -12.10 -1.21 -3.62
CA PHE A 312 -11.37 -1.15 -4.88
C PHE A 312 -12.18 -1.71 -6.03
N ALA A 313 -12.06 -1.06 -7.17
CA ALA A 313 -12.71 -1.45 -8.41
C ALA A 313 -11.70 -1.41 -9.55
N PHE A 314 -11.70 -2.44 -10.39
CA PHE A 314 -10.85 -2.47 -11.58
C PHE A 314 -11.55 -1.85 -12.77
N ASN A 315 -10.79 -1.18 -13.61
CA ASN A 315 -11.28 -0.54 -14.84
C ASN A 315 -11.84 -1.55 -15.85
N ASP A 316 -11.34 -2.79 -15.80
CA ASP A 316 -11.73 -3.86 -16.71
C ASP A 316 -11.81 -5.20 -15.96
N ASP A 317 -12.82 -6.03 -16.26
CA ASP A 317 -13.00 -7.37 -15.68
C ASP A 317 -11.93 -8.37 -16.13
N THR A 318 -11.32 -8.14 -17.30
CA THR A 318 -10.27 -8.98 -17.87
C THR A 318 -8.88 -8.59 -17.42
N LEU A 319 -8.74 -7.44 -16.75
CA LEU A 319 -7.46 -6.86 -16.32
C LEU A 319 -6.44 -6.80 -17.47
N GLU A 320 -6.86 -6.33 -18.64
CA GLU A 320 -5.98 -6.25 -19.82
C GLU A 320 -4.70 -5.44 -19.60
N ASN A 321 -4.72 -4.48 -18.66
CA ASN A 321 -3.54 -3.71 -18.28
C ASN A 321 -2.64 -4.44 -17.26
N MET A 322 -2.92 -5.69 -16.97
CA MET A 322 -2.09 -6.52 -16.09
C MET A 322 -1.72 -7.83 -16.78
N CYS A 323 -0.56 -8.35 -16.45
CA CYS A 323 -0.09 -9.67 -16.86
C CYS A 323 0.41 -10.43 -15.63
N LYS A 324 0.21 -11.73 -15.61
CA LYS A 324 0.63 -12.60 -14.52
C LYS A 324 1.54 -13.72 -15.04
N ILE A 325 2.68 -13.93 -14.38
CA ILE A 325 3.47 -15.16 -14.53
C ILE A 325 3.11 -16.12 -13.40
N VAL A 326 2.78 -17.35 -13.75
CA VAL A 326 2.52 -18.46 -12.84
C VAL A 326 3.69 -19.43 -12.93
N LEU A 327 4.42 -19.61 -11.83
CA LEU A 327 5.52 -20.57 -11.71
C LEU A 327 5.02 -21.93 -11.20
N ALA A 328 5.65 -23.02 -11.60
CA ALA A 328 5.26 -24.37 -11.18
C ALA A 328 5.59 -24.71 -9.71
#